data_4d3743d9ffe5390f661587aad44e0db0
#
_entry.id   4d3743d9ffe5390f661587aad44e0db0
#
_cell.length_a   1.000
_cell.length_b   1.000
_cell.length_c   1.000
_cell.angle_alpha   90.00
_cell.angle_beta   90.00
_cell.angle_gamma   90.00
#
_symmetry.space_group_name_H-M   'P 1'
#
loop_
_entity.id
_entity.type
_entity.pdbx_description
1 polymer ?
#
loop_
_entity_poly.entity_id
_entity_poly.type
_entity_poly.pdbx_seq_one_letter_code
_entity_poly.pdbx_strand_id
1 'polypeptide(L)'
;MIALWPDRILPGSRSNHVSAFWDLFPTLAEVAGGNAPAAIDGISFLPELLGGKQKQHEYLYWEFHEQGGRQAVRLGKWKGVRQQADIFPDGLVELYDLDNDPGETRDLALKNPKIASEIITIMANEHKASSEFPFKWESSATDTIQ
;
A
#
# COMPACT_ATOMS: atom_id res chain seq x y z
N MET A 1 12.18 -8.14 -5.11
CA MET A 1 13.37 -7.82 -4.27
C MET A 1 14.30 -9.02 -4.25
N ILE A 2 15.62 -8.80 -4.10
CA ILE A 2 16.63 -9.85 -3.87
C ILE A 2 17.36 -9.47 -2.58
N ALA A 3 17.49 -10.42 -1.65
CA ALA A 3 18.21 -10.24 -0.40
C ALA A 3 19.33 -11.28 -0.30
N LEU A 4 20.50 -10.84 0.14
CA LEU A 4 21.67 -11.69 0.38
C LEU A 4 22.24 -11.39 1.78
N TRP A 5 22.31 -12.40 2.61
CA TRP A 5 22.99 -12.35 3.89
C TRP A 5 23.61 -13.71 4.16
N PRO A 6 24.93 -13.88 3.87
CA PRO A 6 25.62 -15.16 4.06
C PRO A 6 25.41 -15.69 5.48
N ASP A 7 25.24 -16.99 5.59
CA ASP A 7 25.03 -17.75 6.84
C ASP A 7 23.72 -17.40 7.61
N ARG A 8 22.90 -16.49 7.09
CA ARG A 8 21.64 -16.08 7.72
C ARG A 8 20.43 -16.37 6.85
N ILE A 9 20.48 -16.00 5.58
CA ILE A 9 19.41 -16.27 4.61
C ILE A 9 19.77 -17.54 3.84
N LEU A 10 18.84 -18.51 3.81
CA LEU A 10 19.02 -19.75 3.08
C LEU A 10 19.21 -19.48 1.59
N PRO A 11 20.33 -19.89 0.98
CA PRO A 11 20.56 -19.69 -0.45
C PRO A 11 19.46 -20.33 -1.32
N GLY A 12 19.00 -19.59 -2.33
CA GLY A 12 17.96 -20.06 -3.26
C GLY A 12 16.55 -20.11 -2.69
N SER A 13 16.33 -19.66 -1.45
CA SER A 13 14.98 -19.53 -0.87
C SER A 13 14.13 -18.53 -1.67
N ARG A 14 12.83 -18.78 -1.69
CA ARG A 14 11.83 -17.91 -2.33
C ARG A 14 10.69 -17.65 -1.36
N SER A 15 10.12 -16.46 -1.44
CA SER A 15 8.99 -16.04 -0.62
C SER A 15 7.94 -15.34 -1.47
N ASN A 16 6.67 -15.55 -1.12
CA ASN A 16 5.51 -14.81 -1.64
C ASN A 16 5.01 -13.75 -0.66
N HIS A 17 5.82 -13.43 0.38
CA HIS A 17 5.47 -12.37 1.33
C HIS A 17 5.25 -11.04 0.62
N VAL A 18 4.13 -10.39 0.91
CA VAL A 18 3.78 -9.08 0.36
C VAL A 18 4.30 -8.01 1.31
N SER A 19 5.22 -7.20 0.83
CA SER A 19 5.81 -6.08 1.57
C SER A 19 5.76 -4.79 0.76
N ALA A 20 5.90 -3.65 1.44
CA ALA A 20 5.99 -2.34 0.84
C ALA A 20 7.36 -1.70 1.12
N PHE A 21 7.65 -0.57 0.47
CA PHE A 21 8.94 0.10 0.61
C PHE A 21 9.19 0.59 2.05
N TRP A 22 8.15 1.03 2.75
CA TRP A 22 8.24 1.48 4.15
C TRP A 22 8.56 0.36 5.16
N ASP A 23 8.45 -0.91 4.76
CA ASP A 23 8.86 -2.05 5.58
C ASP A 23 10.39 -2.21 5.69
N LEU A 24 11.12 -1.57 4.77
CA LEU A 24 12.60 -1.60 4.80
C LEU A 24 13.15 -0.94 6.06
N PHE A 25 12.57 0.17 6.50
CA PHE A 25 13.07 0.87 7.67
C PHE A 25 13.02 0.02 8.95
N PRO A 26 11.86 -0.53 9.37
CA PRO A 26 11.82 -1.40 10.54
C PRO A 26 12.65 -2.67 10.38
N THR A 27 12.75 -3.22 9.15
CA THR A 27 13.59 -4.39 8.89
C THR A 27 15.07 -4.09 9.12
N LEU A 28 15.57 -2.98 8.57
CA LEU A 28 16.98 -2.59 8.73
C LEU A 28 17.29 -2.17 10.18
N ALA A 29 16.35 -1.53 10.88
CA ALA A 29 16.50 -1.22 12.30
C ALA A 29 16.67 -2.49 13.13
N GLU A 30 15.85 -3.52 12.89
CA GLU A 30 15.92 -4.82 13.56
C GLU A 30 17.21 -5.56 13.22
N VAL A 31 17.66 -5.56 11.95
CA VAL A 31 18.95 -6.12 11.52
C VAL A 31 20.12 -5.48 12.27
N ALA A 32 20.05 -4.17 12.53
CA ALA A 32 21.06 -3.42 13.25
C ALA A 32 20.96 -3.60 14.79
N GLY A 33 20.03 -4.41 15.29
CA GLY A 33 19.82 -4.64 16.74
C GLY A 33 19.07 -3.49 17.43
N GLY A 34 18.45 -2.59 16.66
CA GLY A 34 17.62 -1.49 17.16
C GLY A 34 16.13 -1.77 17.05
N ASN A 35 15.32 -0.80 17.46
CA ASN A 35 13.87 -0.82 17.31
C ASN A 35 13.42 0.35 16.45
N ALA A 36 12.50 0.12 15.54
CA ALA A 36 11.80 1.18 14.83
C ALA A 36 10.80 1.88 15.79
N PRO A 37 10.45 3.16 15.55
CA PRO A 37 9.37 3.82 16.28
C PRO A 37 8.06 3.04 16.20
N ALA A 38 7.25 3.08 17.27
CA ALA A 38 5.99 2.33 17.32
C ALA A 38 4.90 2.86 16.36
N ALA A 39 4.96 4.16 16.02
CA ALA A 39 3.96 4.83 15.19
C ALA A 39 4.44 4.95 13.73
N ILE A 40 4.68 3.81 13.08
CA ILE A 40 5.01 3.73 11.65
C ILE A 40 4.15 2.67 10.97
N ASP A 41 3.94 2.83 9.67
CA ASP A 41 3.13 1.90 8.87
C ASP A 41 3.88 0.61 8.52
N GLY A 42 5.22 0.62 8.60
CA GLY A 42 6.06 -0.50 8.22
C GLY A 42 6.07 -1.65 9.22
N ILE A 43 6.08 -2.86 8.69
CA ILE A 43 6.28 -4.11 9.44
C ILE A 43 7.61 -4.73 9.01
N SER A 44 8.49 -5.01 9.97
CA SER A 44 9.73 -5.72 9.65
C SER A 44 9.45 -7.07 9.01
N PHE A 45 10.10 -7.35 7.88
CA PHE A 45 10.09 -8.66 7.25
C PHE A 45 11.38 -9.48 7.51
N LEU A 46 12.15 -9.11 8.53
CA LEU A 46 13.31 -9.89 8.95
C LEU A 46 12.95 -11.35 9.30
N PRO A 47 11.83 -11.65 10.00
CA PRO A 47 11.42 -13.03 10.23
C PRO A 47 11.26 -13.84 8.95
N GLU A 48 10.66 -13.26 7.89
CA GLU A 48 10.52 -13.90 6.59
C GLU A 48 11.87 -14.22 5.95
N LEU A 49 12.81 -13.28 6.00
CA LEU A 49 14.16 -13.47 5.47
C LEU A 49 14.91 -14.61 6.16
N LEU A 50 14.63 -14.84 7.45
CA LEU A 50 15.25 -15.87 8.28
C LEU A 50 14.45 -17.18 8.33
N GLY A 51 13.36 -17.30 7.56
CA GLY A 51 12.50 -18.49 7.52
C GLY A 51 11.62 -18.68 8.75
N GLY A 52 11.35 -17.59 9.49
CA GLY A 52 10.48 -17.55 10.65
C GLY A 52 9.03 -17.21 10.34
N LYS A 53 8.21 -17.09 11.40
CA LYS A 53 6.80 -16.69 11.27
C LYS A 53 6.70 -15.18 11.05
N GLN A 54 6.16 -14.79 9.90
CA GLN A 54 6.01 -13.40 9.48
C GLN A 54 4.62 -12.85 9.77
N LYS A 55 4.57 -11.64 10.35
CA LYS A 55 3.35 -10.84 10.43
C LYS A 55 3.03 -10.27 9.05
N GLN A 56 1.78 -10.41 8.62
CA GLN A 56 1.31 -9.85 7.35
C GLN A 56 0.67 -8.48 7.57
N HIS A 57 0.72 -7.62 6.56
CA HIS A 57 -0.17 -6.47 6.46
C HIS A 57 -1.60 -6.96 6.22
N GLU A 58 -2.56 -6.30 6.84
CA GLU A 58 -3.98 -6.51 6.56
C GLU A 58 -4.32 -6.00 5.15
N TYR A 59 -3.80 -4.84 4.82
CA TYR A 59 -3.80 -4.23 3.48
C TYR A 59 -2.59 -3.32 3.34
N LEU A 60 -2.32 -2.85 2.12
CA LEU A 60 -1.35 -1.79 1.82
C LEU A 60 -2.08 -0.66 1.11
N TYR A 61 -1.77 0.59 1.47
CA TYR A 61 -2.36 1.79 0.90
C TYR A 61 -1.29 2.73 0.37
N TRP A 62 -1.56 3.36 -0.78
CA TRP A 62 -0.67 4.33 -1.42
C TRP A 62 -1.45 5.52 -1.95
N GLU A 63 -0.83 6.69 -1.87
CA GLU A 63 -1.23 7.90 -2.56
C GLU A 63 -0.12 8.39 -3.46
N PHE A 64 -0.51 8.97 -4.60
CA PHE A 64 0.38 9.63 -5.53
C PHE A 64 -0.31 10.91 -6.01
N HIS A 65 0.23 12.06 -5.60
CA HIS A 65 -0.42 13.37 -5.74
C HIS A 65 -0.11 14.07 -7.07
N GLU A 66 0.76 13.51 -7.90
CA GLU A 66 1.08 14.05 -9.22
C GLU A 66 0.18 13.46 -10.32
N GLN A 67 0.20 14.10 -11.50
CA GLN A 67 -0.50 13.63 -12.71
C GLN A 67 -2.02 13.39 -12.50
N GLY A 68 -2.67 14.24 -11.71
CA GLY A 68 -4.10 14.17 -11.46
C GLY A 68 -4.49 13.37 -10.22
N GLY A 69 -3.52 12.93 -9.43
CA GLY A 69 -3.75 12.20 -8.19
C GLY A 69 -4.18 10.75 -8.40
N ARG A 70 -3.68 9.87 -7.56
CA ARG A 70 -4.07 8.45 -7.54
C ARG A 70 -4.08 7.92 -6.12
N GLN A 71 -5.00 7.00 -5.87
CA GLN A 71 -5.00 6.18 -4.65
C GLN A 71 -4.99 4.72 -5.04
N ALA A 72 -4.29 3.89 -4.29
CA ALA A 72 -4.28 2.45 -4.50
C ALA A 72 -4.32 1.70 -3.17
N VAL A 73 -5.07 0.58 -3.15
CA VAL A 73 -5.11 -0.36 -2.04
C VAL A 73 -4.80 -1.74 -2.57
N ARG A 74 -3.95 -2.48 -1.86
CA ARG A 74 -3.80 -3.92 -2.03
C ARG A 74 -4.40 -4.64 -0.82
N LEU A 75 -5.43 -5.44 -1.05
CA LEU A 75 -6.14 -6.26 -0.07
C LEU A 75 -6.02 -7.74 -0.49
N GLY A 76 -5.06 -8.45 0.09
CA GLY A 76 -4.71 -9.81 -0.33
C GLY A 76 -4.32 -9.86 -1.82
N LYS A 77 -5.09 -10.61 -2.63
CA LYS A 77 -4.91 -10.70 -4.08
C LYS A 77 -5.53 -9.53 -4.87
N TRP A 78 -6.42 -8.76 -4.23
CA TRP A 78 -7.12 -7.67 -4.89
C TRP A 78 -6.30 -6.39 -4.85
N LYS A 79 -6.30 -5.68 -5.96
CA LYS A 79 -5.78 -4.31 -6.03
C LYS A 79 -6.88 -3.39 -6.55
N GLY A 80 -7.21 -2.37 -5.77
CA GLY A 80 -8.09 -1.28 -6.20
C GLY A 80 -7.28 -0.04 -6.51
N VAL A 81 -7.64 0.66 -7.60
CA VAL A 81 -6.98 1.90 -8.03
C VAL A 81 -8.04 2.95 -8.33
N ARG A 82 -7.92 4.12 -7.71
CA ARG A 82 -8.67 5.32 -8.07
C ARG A 82 -7.76 6.23 -8.89
N GLN A 83 -8.16 6.50 -10.12
CA GLN A 83 -7.48 7.45 -11.00
C GLN A 83 -8.03 8.85 -10.82
N GLN A 84 -7.20 9.86 -11.08
CA GLN A 84 -7.58 11.27 -11.03
C GLN A 84 -8.26 11.70 -9.71
N ALA A 85 -7.71 11.23 -8.60
CA ALA A 85 -8.22 11.50 -7.26
C ALA A 85 -8.26 13.00 -6.93
N ASP A 86 -7.43 13.82 -7.56
CA ASP A 86 -7.44 15.29 -7.48
C ASP A 86 -8.75 15.94 -7.94
N ILE A 87 -9.43 15.29 -8.89
CA ILE A 87 -10.64 15.84 -9.53
C ILE A 87 -11.87 15.08 -9.04
N PHE A 88 -11.71 13.78 -8.81
CA PHE A 88 -12.81 12.89 -8.43
C PHE A 88 -12.45 12.15 -7.13
N PRO A 89 -12.49 12.84 -5.96
CA PRO A 89 -12.15 12.22 -4.67
C PRO A 89 -13.04 11.01 -4.33
N ASP A 90 -14.30 11.02 -4.81
CA ASP A 90 -15.26 9.93 -4.67
C ASP A 90 -15.42 9.11 -5.97
N GLY A 91 -14.43 9.21 -6.87
CA GLY A 91 -14.44 8.55 -8.16
C GLY A 91 -14.45 7.03 -8.07
N LEU A 92 -14.84 6.40 -9.17
CA LEU A 92 -14.86 4.94 -9.29
C LEU A 92 -13.48 4.34 -9.06
N VAL A 93 -13.47 3.16 -8.47
CA VAL A 93 -12.28 2.36 -8.26
C VAL A 93 -12.26 1.23 -9.30
N GLU A 94 -11.17 1.11 -10.04
CA GLU A 94 -10.85 -0.06 -10.84
C GLU A 94 -10.37 -1.18 -9.91
N LEU A 95 -10.78 -2.42 -10.13
CA LEU A 95 -10.46 -3.57 -9.29
C LEU A 95 -9.80 -4.69 -10.09
N TYR A 96 -8.65 -5.16 -9.64
CA TYR A 96 -7.85 -6.17 -10.30
C TYR A 96 -7.56 -7.36 -9.40
N ASP A 97 -7.59 -8.60 -9.97
CA ASP A 97 -7.19 -9.85 -9.30
C ASP A 97 -5.74 -10.16 -9.68
N LEU A 98 -4.78 -9.78 -8.83
CA LEU A 98 -3.35 -9.91 -9.13
C LEU A 98 -2.85 -11.37 -9.22
N ASP A 99 -3.59 -12.33 -8.68
CA ASP A 99 -3.23 -13.75 -8.83
C ASP A 99 -3.48 -14.25 -10.25
N ASN A 100 -4.51 -13.72 -10.92
CA ASN A 100 -4.92 -14.14 -12.26
C ASN A 100 -4.59 -13.08 -13.33
N ASP A 101 -4.38 -11.84 -12.95
CA ASP A 101 -4.12 -10.70 -13.84
C ASP A 101 -3.08 -9.75 -13.21
N PRO A 102 -1.81 -10.17 -13.10
CA PRO A 102 -0.74 -9.32 -12.56
C PRO A 102 -0.42 -8.09 -13.44
N GLY A 103 -0.94 -8.08 -14.68
CA GLY A 103 -0.80 -6.96 -15.61
C GLY A 103 -1.90 -5.90 -15.47
N GLU A 104 -2.89 -6.09 -14.58
CA GLU A 104 -3.98 -5.13 -14.34
C GLU A 104 -4.73 -4.76 -15.64
N THR A 105 -5.04 -5.76 -16.45
CA THR A 105 -5.61 -5.55 -17.80
C THR A 105 -7.13 -5.59 -17.82
N ARG A 106 -7.76 -6.15 -16.77
CA ARG A 106 -9.20 -6.36 -16.72
C ARG A 106 -9.81 -5.87 -15.42
N ASP A 107 -10.56 -4.78 -15.50
CA ASP A 107 -11.33 -4.26 -14.37
C ASP A 107 -12.47 -5.23 -14.00
N LEU A 108 -12.52 -5.60 -12.73
CA LEU A 108 -13.50 -6.49 -12.13
C LEU A 108 -14.42 -5.80 -11.11
N ALA A 109 -14.39 -4.48 -10.98
CA ALA A 109 -15.13 -3.74 -9.95
C ALA A 109 -16.65 -4.03 -10.02
N LEU A 110 -17.23 -3.99 -11.23
CA LEU A 110 -18.66 -4.28 -11.41
C LEU A 110 -19.03 -5.73 -11.07
N LYS A 111 -18.10 -6.68 -11.19
CA LYS A 111 -18.33 -8.09 -10.88
C LYS A 111 -18.14 -8.41 -9.40
N ASN A 112 -17.41 -7.56 -8.67
CA ASN A 112 -17.06 -7.74 -7.26
C ASN A 112 -17.35 -6.47 -6.44
N PRO A 113 -18.62 -5.97 -6.42
CA PRO A 113 -18.95 -4.68 -5.84
C PRO A 113 -18.68 -4.62 -4.33
N LYS A 114 -18.74 -5.73 -3.62
CA LYS A 114 -18.44 -5.79 -2.18
C LYS A 114 -16.96 -5.48 -1.91
N ILE A 115 -16.06 -6.09 -2.68
CA ILE A 115 -14.61 -5.86 -2.55
C ILE A 115 -14.26 -4.42 -2.96
N ALA A 116 -14.86 -3.93 -4.05
CA ALA A 116 -14.67 -2.54 -4.48
C ALA A 116 -15.10 -1.56 -3.38
N SER A 117 -16.25 -1.80 -2.73
CA SER A 117 -16.74 -0.97 -1.61
C SER A 117 -15.82 -1.04 -0.38
N GLU A 118 -15.29 -2.20 -0.05
CA GLU A 118 -14.33 -2.38 1.05
C GLU A 118 -13.06 -1.58 0.79
N ILE A 119 -12.52 -1.66 -0.42
CA ILE A 119 -11.33 -0.90 -0.84
C ILE A 119 -11.58 0.62 -0.79
N ILE A 120 -12.76 1.09 -1.24
CA ILE A 120 -13.14 2.49 -1.14
C ILE A 120 -13.17 2.94 0.33
N THR A 121 -13.69 2.10 1.22
CA THR A 121 -13.71 2.38 2.66
C THR A 121 -12.30 2.48 3.24
N ILE A 122 -11.39 1.60 2.84
CA ILE A 122 -9.99 1.67 3.25
C ILE A 122 -9.36 2.98 2.75
N MET A 123 -9.55 3.35 1.47
CA MET A 123 -9.04 4.60 0.92
C MET A 123 -9.51 5.82 1.72
N ALA A 124 -10.79 5.86 2.10
CA ALA A 124 -11.35 6.95 2.87
C ALA A 124 -10.80 7.03 4.31
N ASN A 125 -10.54 5.89 4.94
CA ASN A 125 -10.05 5.83 6.31
C ASN A 125 -8.54 6.11 6.43
N GLU A 126 -7.76 5.71 5.41
CA GLU A 126 -6.30 5.83 5.42
C GLU A 126 -5.81 7.19 4.89
N HIS A 127 -6.63 7.87 4.10
CA HIS A 127 -6.28 9.21 3.62
C HIS A 127 -6.10 10.16 4.81
N LYS A 128 -4.96 10.87 4.81
CA LYS A 128 -4.66 11.93 5.79
C LYS A 128 -4.31 13.20 5.04
N ALA A 129 -5.06 14.26 5.29
CA ALA A 129 -4.79 15.57 4.72
C ALA A 129 -3.35 16.02 5.03
N SER A 130 -2.67 16.54 4.03
CA SER A 130 -1.29 17.02 4.13
C SER A 130 -1.18 18.45 3.60
N SER A 131 -0.59 19.34 4.39
CA SER A 131 -0.28 20.70 3.93
C SER A 131 0.87 20.74 2.91
N GLU A 132 1.74 19.75 2.91
CA GLU A 132 2.90 19.68 2.01
C GLU A 132 2.58 18.97 0.70
N PHE A 133 1.69 17.96 0.75
CA PHE A 133 1.28 17.16 -0.41
C PHE A 133 -0.24 17.01 -0.44
N PRO A 134 -1.02 18.13 -0.57
CA PRO A 134 -2.48 18.04 -0.61
C PRO A 134 -2.96 17.50 -1.96
N PHE A 135 -4.08 16.80 -1.97
CA PHE A 135 -4.89 16.72 -3.17
C PHE A 135 -5.51 18.08 -3.48
N LYS A 136 -5.79 18.38 -4.74
CA LYS A 136 -6.31 19.71 -5.14
C LYS A 136 -7.63 20.09 -4.47
N TRP A 137 -8.50 19.11 -4.22
CA TRP A 137 -9.78 19.36 -3.53
C TRP A 137 -9.60 19.73 -2.05
N GLU A 138 -8.50 19.37 -1.40
CA GLU A 138 -8.18 19.79 -0.03
C GLU A 138 -7.78 21.26 0.01
N SER A 139 -7.02 21.74 -0.99
CA SER A 139 -6.58 23.14 -1.08
C SER A 139 -7.74 24.09 -1.30
N SER A 140 -8.78 23.69 -2.04
CA SER A 140 -9.95 24.51 -2.31
C SER A 140 -10.90 24.64 -1.10
N ALA A 141 -10.83 23.73 -0.13
CA ALA A 141 -11.63 23.81 1.09
C ALA A 141 -11.10 24.88 2.08
N THR A 142 -9.84 25.25 1.98
CA THR A 142 -9.20 26.24 2.87
C THR A 142 -9.46 27.69 2.43
N ASP A 143 -9.76 27.94 1.14
CA ASP A 143 -10.00 29.28 0.58
C ASP A 143 -11.43 29.82 0.80
N THR A 144 -12.33 29.03 1.39
CA THR A 144 -13.74 29.41 1.59
C THR A 144 -14.03 29.98 2.99
N ILE A 145 -13.00 30.11 3.84
CA ILE A 145 -13.13 30.70 5.20
C ILE A 145 -12.24 31.94 5.30
N GLN A 146 -12.59 32.99 4.55
CA GLN A 146 -12.16 34.37 4.82
C GLN A 146 -13.37 35.32 4.73
#